data_cc9e537777fe040935026985eb0d19a2
#
_entry.id   cc9e537777fe040935026985eb0d19a2
#
_cell.length_a   1.000
_cell.length_b   1.000
_cell.length_c   1.000
_cell.angle_alpha   90.00
_cell.angle_beta   90.00
_cell.angle_gamma   90.00
#
_symmetry.space_group_name_H-M   'P 1'
#
loop_
_entity.id
_entity.type
_entity.pdbx_description
1 polymer ?
#
loop_
_entity_poly.entity_id
_entity_poly.type
_entity_poly.pdbx_seq_one_letter_code
_entity_poly.pdbx_strand_id
1 'polypeptide(L)'
;FSLLQYFQNKQFKWLALLVLFISMATLVRPSTSYLLPILLIFLVSWRLWCRDNILKIGTLTVLYLVIVVGLLHSIYQRNYYQYEVAALTSQTGTHLLGWVVPATYQYSGQGSYQDGQQLVRLKLTLALQRDQLEALPQNPFESSLYQTNIAKDILFELGFLNILKAWAVGSVVNLLAPSVSYAPALRAIEHPSFYETKGDGVVEKLFFYIKNSSETFYLLILAVGTIMSVIFTVLVFLGAFKMILVFSPVIITTLLFLVIYFLTITGPVIGVKYRLPMEPILTLFTTYFLNEYFINRVKFREYFNSIQRK
;
A
#
# COMPACT_ATOMS: atom_id res chain seq x y z
N PHE A 1 -5.88 -15.25 -6.47
CA PHE A 1 -6.27 -16.54 -7.06
C PHE A 1 -5.09 -17.53 -7.07
N SER A 2 -3.97 -17.23 -7.76
CA SER A 2 -2.82 -18.15 -7.87
C SER A 2 -2.26 -18.59 -6.51
N LEU A 3 -2.20 -17.69 -5.53
CA LEU A 3 -1.76 -18.00 -4.18
C LEU A 3 -2.70 -18.99 -3.48
N LEU A 4 -4.01 -18.78 -3.57
CA LEU A 4 -5.01 -19.69 -3.02
C LEU A 4 -4.96 -21.07 -3.68
N GLN A 5 -4.84 -21.11 -5.01
CA GLN A 5 -4.67 -22.37 -5.75
C GLN A 5 -3.36 -23.10 -5.39
N TYR A 6 -2.30 -22.34 -5.12
CA TYR A 6 -1.05 -22.93 -4.66
C TYR A 6 -1.18 -23.58 -3.26
N PHE A 7 -1.86 -22.91 -2.33
CA PHE A 7 -2.10 -23.50 -1.00
C PHE A 7 -2.92 -24.79 -1.05
N GLN A 8 -3.89 -24.87 -1.98
CA GLN A 8 -4.73 -26.06 -2.13
C GLN A 8 -4.01 -27.23 -2.80
N ASN A 9 -3.35 -26.93 -3.91
CA ASN A 9 -2.86 -27.98 -4.82
C ASN A 9 -1.34 -28.20 -4.71
N LYS A 10 -0.59 -27.29 -4.08
CA LYS A 10 0.88 -27.27 -3.98
C LYS A 10 1.61 -27.41 -5.34
N GLN A 11 0.92 -27.11 -6.45
CA GLN A 11 1.47 -27.28 -7.81
C GLN A 11 2.36 -26.09 -8.18
N PHE A 12 3.55 -26.35 -8.70
CA PHE A 12 4.53 -25.33 -9.09
C PHE A 12 4.01 -24.35 -10.16
N LYS A 13 3.08 -24.76 -11.03
CA LYS A 13 2.46 -23.84 -12.00
C LYS A 13 1.77 -22.63 -11.34
N TRP A 14 1.08 -22.86 -10.22
CA TRP A 14 0.41 -21.77 -9.49
C TRP A 14 1.41 -20.85 -8.77
N LEU A 15 2.50 -21.44 -8.28
CA LEU A 15 3.62 -20.69 -7.75
C LEU A 15 4.25 -19.81 -8.84
N ALA A 16 4.56 -20.39 -9.99
CA ALA A 16 5.16 -19.66 -11.11
C ALA A 16 4.29 -18.49 -11.56
N LEU A 17 2.97 -18.71 -11.71
CA LEU A 17 2.02 -17.65 -12.04
C LEU A 17 1.96 -16.56 -10.97
N LEU A 18 1.95 -16.94 -9.68
CA LEU A 18 1.96 -15.98 -8.58
C LEU A 18 3.20 -15.08 -8.64
N VAL A 19 4.38 -15.69 -8.73
CA VAL A 19 5.66 -14.96 -8.76
C VAL A 19 5.78 -14.10 -10.00
N LEU A 20 5.36 -14.63 -11.16
CA LEU A 20 5.31 -13.89 -12.42
C LEU A 20 4.47 -12.60 -12.26
N PHE A 21 3.22 -12.72 -11.78
CA PHE A 21 2.33 -11.57 -11.66
C PHE A 21 2.81 -10.55 -10.63
N ILE A 22 3.37 -10.99 -9.49
CA ILE A 22 3.93 -10.05 -8.49
C ILE A 22 5.17 -9.35 -9.05
N SER A 23 6.04 -10.07 -9.77
CA SER A 23 7.21 -9.47 -10.41
C SER A 23 6.81 -8.47 -11.50
N MET A 24 5.79 -8.78 -12.32
CA MET A 24 5.23 -7.81 -13.28
C MET A 24 4.59 -6.60 -12.56
N ALA A 25 3.88 -6.82 -11.47
CA ALA A 25 3.35 -5.72 -10.65
C ALA A 25 4.48 -4.84 -10.09
N THR A 26 5.63 -5.42 -9.75
CA THR A 26 6.82 -4.70 -9.28
C THR A 26 7.39 -3.79 -10.38
N LEU A 27 7.34 -4.20 -11.64
CA LEU A 27 7.77 -3.37 -12.77
C LEU A 27 6.87 -2.13 -12.94
N VAL A 28 5.58 -2.26 -12.64
CA VAL A 28 4.62 -1.15 -12.69
C VAL A 28 4.65 -0.29 -11.43
N ARG A 29 4.77 -0.95 -10.26
CA ARG A 29 4.75 -0.29 -8.97
C ARG A 29 5.89 -0.82 -8.08
N PRO A 30 7.05 -0.14 -8.03
CA PRO A 30 8.23 -0.61 -7.29
C PRO A 30 7.99 -0.92 -5.82
N SER A 31 6.98 -0.32 -5.18
CA SER A 31 6.62 -0.63 -3.79
C SER A 31 6.22 -2.10 -3.55
N THR A 32 5.82 -2.84 -4.59
CA THR A 32 5.53 -4.28 -4.47
C THR A 32 6.80 -5.14 -4.40
N SER A 33 7.98 -4.57 -4.67
CA SER A 33 9.27 -5.30 -4.56
C SER A 33 9.52 -5.86 -3.16
N TYR A 34 9.10 -5.14 -2.13
CA TYR A 34 9.25 -5.60 -0.74
C TYR A 34 8.38 -6.82 -0.41
N LEU A 35 7.29 -7.04 -1.17
CA LEU A 35 6.45 -8.23 -1.03
C LEU A 35 7.18 -9.50 -1.48
N LEU A 36 8.09 -9.40 -2.45
CA LEU A 36 8.79 -10.57 -3.00
C LEU A 36 9.59 -11.34 -1.93
N PRO A 37 10.55 -10.74 -1.18
CA PRO A 37 11.28 -11.48 -0.16
C PRO A 37 10.37 -11.97 0.97
N ILE A 38 9.38 -11.16 1.38
CA ILE A 38 8.44 -11.54 2.44
C ILE A 38 7.61 -12.75 2.03
N LEU A 39 7.12 -12.77 0.78
CA LEU A 39 6.35 -13.89 0.25
C LEU A 39 7.21 -15.16 0.14
N LEU A 40 8.48 -15.05 -0.28
CA LEU A 40 9.38 -16.19 -0.31
C LEU A 40 9.57 -16.79 1.09
N ILE A 41 9.90 -15.95 2.08
CA ILE A 41 10.05 -16.38 3.47
C ILE A 41 8.77 -17.05 3.97
N PHE A 42 7.61 -16.45 3.71
CA PHE A 42 6.32 -17.01 4.10
C PHE A 42 6.06 -18.38 3.45
N LEU A 43 6.28 -18.52 2.15
CA LEU A 43 6.07 -19.78 1.43
C LEU A 43 7.02 -20.89 1.91
N VAL A 44 8.29 -20.57 2.13
CA VAL A 44 9.28 -21.51 2.67
C VAL A 44 8.89 -21.93 4.08
N SER A 45 8.56 -20.98 4.96
CA SER A 45 8.15 -21.28 6.34
C SER A 45 6.89 -22.14 6.39
N TRP A 46 5.90 -21.84 5.54
CA TRP A 46 4.68 -22.63 5.43
C TRP A 46 4.96 -24.08 4.97
N ARG A 47 5.83 -24.25 3.96
CA ARG A 47 6.23 -25.59 3.48
C ARG A 47 6.99 -26.39 4.54
N LEU A 48 7.87 -25.73 5.30
CA LEU A 48 8.54 -26.33 6.46
C LEU A 48 7.54 -26.74 7.54
N TRP A 49 6.57 -25.88 7.85
CA TRP A 49 5.47 -26.19 8.78
C TRP A 49 4.67 -27.42 8.33
N CYS A 50 4.40 -27.54 7.02
CA CYS A 50 3.75 -28.70 6.44
C CYS A 50 4.63 -29.96 6.39
N ARG A 51 5.89 -29.91 6.90
CA ARG A 51 6.88 -30.99 6.86
C ARG A 51 7.13 -31.52 5.45
N ASP A 52 7.08 -30.65 4.45
CA ASP A 52 7.36 -31.04 3.08
C ASP A 52 8.85 -31.40 2.89
N ASN A 53 9.15 -32.23 1.87
CA ASN A 53 10.50 -32.64 1.56
C ASN A 53 11.40 -31.44 1.22
N ILE A 54 12.61 -31.38 1.79
CA ILE A 54 13.57 -30.30 1.60
C ILE A 54 13.92 -30.06 0.11
N LEU A 55 13.94 -31.10 -0.71
CA LEU A 55 14.16 -30.99 -2.15
C LEU A 55 13.03 -30.19 -2.83
N LYS A 56 11.76 -30.41 -2.42
CA LYS A 56 10.61 -29.65 -2.95
C LYS A 56 10.68 -28.18 -2.53
N ILE A 57 11.16 -27.89 -1.31
CA ILE A 57 11.36 -26.54 -0.81
C ILE A 57 12.50 -25.87 -1.59
N GLY A 58 13.60 -26.57 -1.81
CA GLY A 58 14.71 -26.09 -2.64
C GLY A 58 14.27 -25.77 -4.07
N THR A 59 13.51 -26.68 -4.71
CA THR A 59 12.96 -26.46 -6.06
C THR A 59 12.03 -25.23 -6.11
N LEU A 60 11.18 -25.06 -5.08
CA LEU A 60 10.34 -23.86 -4.96
C LEU A 60 11.19 -22.60 -4.92
N THR A 61 12.20 -22.58 -4.03
CA THR A 61 13.07 -21.42 -3.84
C THR A 61 13.82 -21.06 -5.13
N VAL A 62 14.40 -22.07 -5.81
CA VAL A 62 15.13 -21.87 -7.07
C VAL A 62 14.17 -21.33 -8.15
N LEU A 63 13.01 -21.95 -8.35
CA LEU A 63 12.02 -21.50 -9.32
C LEU A 63 11.57 -20.05 -9.03
N TYR A 64 11.33 -19.74 -7.77
CA TYR A 64 10.97 -18.38 -7.33
C TYR A 64 12.04 -17.36 -7.73
N LEU A 65 13.30 -17.64 -7.36
CA LEU A 65 14.42 -16.75 -7.63
C LEU A 65 14.69 -16.60 -9.13
N VAL A 66 14.62 -17.68 -9.89
CA VAL A 66 14.81 -17.62 -11.36
C VAL A 66 13.79 -16.69 -12.02
N ILE A 67 12.51 -16.76 -11.63
CA ILE A 67 11.48 -15.89 -12.19
C ILE A 67 11.71 -14.43 -11.77
N VAL A 68 11.96 -14.18 -10.47
CA VAL A 68 12.16 -12.81 -9.97
C VAL A 68 13.40 -12.18 -10.61
N VAL A 69 14.53 -12.88 -10.60
CA VAL A 69 15.78 -12.38 -11.20
C VAL A 69 15.60 -12.20 -12.69
N GLY A 70 15.03 -13.19 -13.41
CA GLY A 70 14.84 -13.12 -14.87
C GLY A 70 14.00 -11.91 -15.30
N LEU A 71 12.98 -11.52 -14.53
CA LEU A 71 12.13 -10.38 -14.86
C LEU A 71 12.72 -9.04 -14.43
N LEU A 72 13.38 -8.98 -13.27
CA LEU A 72 13.86 -7.70 -12.73
C LEU A 72 15.28 -7.37 -13.16
N HIS A 73 16.07 -8.36 -13.57
CA HIS A 73 17.48 -8.20 -13.94
C HIS A 73 17.70 -7.09 -14.98
N SER A 74 16.88 -7.04 -16.03
CA SER A 74 17.01 -6.05 -17.10
C SER A 74 16.95 -4.59 -16.59
N ILE A 75 16.09 -4.32 -15.60
CA ILE A 75 15.99 -2.98 -14.99
C ILE A 75 17.20 -2.69 -14.12
N TYR A 76 17.63 -3.65 -13.28
CA TYR A 76 18.83 -3.50 -12.47
C TYR A 76 20.06 -3.27 -13.34
N GLN A 77 20.20 -4.05 -14.41
CA GLN A 77 21.31 -3.93 -15.35
C GLN A 77 21.29 -2.60 -16.09
N ARG A 78 20.11 -2.17 -16.62
CA ARG A 78 19.97 -0.85 -17.27
C ARG A 78 20.38 0.28 -16.31
N ASN A 79 19.89 0.27 -15.07
CA ASN A 79 20.16 1.31 -14.10
C ASN A 79 21.65 1.30 -13.68
N TYR A 80 22.25 0.12 -13.60
CA TYR A 80 23.69 0.00 -13.33
C TYR A 80 24.55 0.59 -14.47
N TYR A 81 24.25 0.28 -15.73
CA TYR A 81 24.98 0.82 -16.86
C TYR A 81 24.80 2.34 -17.03
N GLN A 82 23.61 2.84 -16.69
CA GLN A 82 23.28 4.25 -16.90
C GLN A 82 23.68 5.14 -15.73
N TYR A 83 23.62 4.63 -14.50
CA TYR A 83 23.76 5.41 -13.28
C TYR A 83 24.74 4.81 -12.28
N GLU A 84 25.39 3.70 -12.61
CA GLU A 84 26.28 2.93 -11.73
C GLU A 84 25.60 2.41 -10.44
N VAL A 85 24.27 2.32 -10.43
CA VAL A 85 23.47 1.90 -9.28
C VAL A 85 22.53 0.75 -9.64
N ALA A 86 22.71 -0.40 -8.98
CA ALA A 86 21.84 -1.56 -9.13
C ALA A 86 20.59 -1.42 -8.23
N ALA A 87 19.61 -0.62 -8.65
CA ALA A 87 18.35 -0.41 -7.93
C ALA A 87 17.16 -0.34 -8.90
N LEU A 88 15.94 -0.64 -8.39
CA LEU A 88 14.72 -0.62 -9.20
C LEU A 88 14.22 0.79 -9.51
N THR A 89 14.35 1.72 -8.57
CA THR A 89 13.77 3.05 -8.66
C THR A 89 14.57 4.08 -7.90
N SER A 90 14.59 5.29 -8.41
CA SER A 90 15.15 6.47 -7.75
C SER A 90 14.10 7.35 -7.06
N GLN A 91 12.84 6.89 -6.93
CA GLN A 91 11.76 7.73 -6.40
C GLN A 91 11.59 7.66 -4.88
N THR A 92 12.28 6.76 -4.19
CA THR A 92 12.09 6.51 -2.76
C THR A 92 12.33 7.76 -1.92
N GLY A 93 13.43 8.47 -2.17
CA GLY A 93 13.78 9.68 -1.41
C GLY A 93 12.78 10.81 -1.63
N THR A 94 12.44 11.08 -2.88
CA THR A 94 11.44 12.09 -3.24
C THR A 94 10.07 11.78 -2.63
N HIS A 95 9.67 10.51 -2.60
CA HIS A 95 8.43 10.10 -1.99
C HIS A 95 8.46 10.25 -0.46
N LEU A 96 9.53 9.80 0.18
CA LEU A 96 9.67 9.91 1.64
C LEU A 96 9.73 11.38 2.07
N LEU A 97 10.61 12.16 1.47
CA LEU A 97 10.82 13.55 1.86
C LEU A 97 9.65 14.45 1.46
N GLY A 98 9.13 14.29 0.23
CA GLY A 98 8.10 15.18 -0.31
C GLY A 98 6.67 14.86 0.13
N TRP A 99 6.38 13.61 0.49
CA TRP A 99 5.01 13.18 0.80
C TRP A 99 4.85 12.57 2.20
N VAL A 100 5.74 11.63 2.57
CA VAL A 100 5.61 10.89 3.83
C VAL A 100 5.92 11.79 5.01
N VAL A 101 7.00 12.57 4.98
CA VAL A 101 7.38 13.49 6.07
C VAL A 101 6.28 14.53 6.33
N PRO A 102 5.79 15.30 5.32
CA PRO A 102 4.73 16.29 5.56
C PRO A 102 3.43 15.66 6.07
N ALA A 103 3.05 14.49 5.55
CA ALA A 103 1.87 13.78 6.00
C ALA A 103 2.05 13.26 7.45
N THR A 104 3.25 12.77 7.80
CA THR A 104 3.56 12.36 9.17
C THR A 104 3.47 13.54 10.12
N TYR A 105 4.06 14.68 9.75
CA TYR A 105 4.00 15.93 10.53
C TYR A 105 2.55 16.31 10.82
N GLN A 106 1.70 16.34 9.80
CA GLN A 106 0.29 16.67 9.93
C GLN A 106 -0.49 15.68 10.81
N TYR A 107 -0.43 14.38 10.48
CA TYR A 107 -1.27 13.38 11.15
C TYR A 107 -0.76 13.00 12.55
N SER A 108 0.46 13.36 12.88
CA SER A 108 0.96 13.30 14.27
C SER A 108 0.45 14.47 15.13
N GLY A 109 -0.09 15.53 14.51
CA GLY A 109 -0.61 16.71 15.21
C GLY A 109 0.48 17.74 15.53
N GLN A 110 1.57 17.77 14.74
CA GLN A 110 2.66 18.75 14.90
C GLN A 110 2.38 20.07 14.16
N GLY A 111 1.41 20.08 13.23
CA GLY A 111 1.01 21.22 12.44
C GLY A 111 0.33 20.80 11.14
N SER A 112 0.20 21.73 10.21
CA SER A 112 -0.41 21.47 8.90
C SER A 112 0.53 20.71 7.95
N TYR A 113 -0.01 20.18 6.86
CA TYR A 113 0.80 19.59 5.79
C TYR A 113 1.78 20.60 5.17
N GLN A 114 1.35 21.86 5.06
CA GLN A 114 2.18 22.96 4.55
C GLN A 114 3.35 23.27 5.48
N ASP A 115 3.13 23.25 6.81
CA ASP A 115 4.22 23.42 7.79
C ASP A 115 5.23 22.28 7.68
N GLY A 116 4.74 21.04 7.50
CA GLY A 116 5.58 19.89 7.20
C GLY A 116 6.41 20.05 5.91
N GLN A 117 5.82 20.63 4.86
CA GLN A 117 6.57 20.95 3.63
C GLN A 117 7.63 22.05 3.86
N GLN A 118 7.31 23.06 4.67
CA GLN A 118 8.27 24.11 5.03
C GLN A 118 9.45 23.54 5.84
N LEU A 119 9.15 22.67 6.81
CA LEU A 119 10.17 21.93 7.55
C LEU A 119 11.11 21.15 6.62
N VAL A 120 10.53 20.42 5.65
CA VAL A 120 11.31 19.66 4.65
C VAL A 120 12.22 20.59 3.84
N ARG A 121 11.70 21.71 3.35
CA ARG A 121 12.49 22.68 2.59
C ARG A 121 13.65 23.24 3.44
N LEU A 122 13.37 23.64 4.68
CA LEU A 122 14.39 24.14 5.60
C LEU A 122 15.48 23.10 5.85
N LYS A 123 15.11 21.87 6.22
CA LYS A 123 16.06 20.78 6.51
C LYS A 123 16.90 20.41 5.27
N LEU A 124 16.28 20.39 4.09
CA LEU A 124 16.99 20.15 2.83
C LEU A 124 18.01 21.26 2.54
N THR A 125 17.63 22.53 2.68
CA THR A 125 18.53 23.67 2.47
C THR A 125 19.71 23.64 3.44
N LEU A 126 19.47 23.39 4.73
CA LEU A 126 20.50 23.27 5.74
C LEU A 126 21.45 22.09 5.47
N ALA A 127 20.93 20.96 5.01
CA ALA A 127 21.74 19.80 4.66
C ALA A 127 22.65 20.09 3.45
N LEU A 128 22.11 20.74 2.40
CA LEU A 128 22.91 21.14 1.24
C LEU A 128 24.02 22.13 1.61
N GLN A 129 23.71 23.11 2.46
CA GLN A 129 24.72 24.06 2.96
C GLN A 129 25.81 23.38 3.80
N ARG A 130 25.43 22.48 4.71
CA ARG A 130 26.38 21.71 5.54
C ARG A 130 27.33 20.89 4.66
N ASP A 131 26.82 20.28 3.62
CA ASP A 131 27.58 19.40 2.73
C ASP A 131 28.21 20.15 1.55
N GLN A 132 28.15 21.49 1.55
CA GLN A 132 28.71 22.40 0.53
C GLN A 132 28.23 22.10 -0.89
N LEU A 133 26.95 21.69 -1.01
CA LEU A 133 26.30 21.39 -2.28
C LEU A 133 25.42 22.58 -2.71
N GLU A 134 25.55 23.04 -3.95
CA GLU A 134 24.66 24.06 -4.51
C GLU A 134 23.25 23.52 -4.83
N ALA A 135 23.17 22.24 -5.19
CA ALA A 135 21.92 21.56 -5.55
C ALA A 135 22.01 20.07 -5.23
N LEU A 136 20.88 19.37 -5.34
CA LEU A 136 20.84 17.91 -5.26
C LEU A 136 21.75 17.25 -6.32
N PRO A 137 22.34 16.08 -6.03
CA PRO A 137 23.13 15.33 -7.00
C PRO A 137 22.37 15.13 -8.32
N GLN A 138 23.08 15.24 -9.45
CA GLN A 138 22.49 15.05 -10.78
C GLN A 138 22.06 13.58 -11.03
N ASN A 139 22.82 12.63 -10.46
CA ASN A 139 22.42 11.23 -10.48
C ASN A 139 21.12 11.03 -9.68
N PRO A 140 20.01 10.59 -10.30
CA PRO A 140 18.71 10.48 -9.62
C PRO A 140 18.70 9.49 -8.46
N PHE A 141 19.57 8.48 -8.46
CA PHE A 141 19.68 7.52 -7.36
C PHE A 141 20.44 8.11 -6.16
N GLU A 142 21.52 8.85 -6.41
CA GLU A 142 22.24 9.56 -5.35
C GLU A 142 21.38 10.66 -4.74
N SER A 143 20.67 11.42 -5.58
CA SER A 143 19.68 12.41 -5.15
C SER A 143 18.59 11.77 -4.26
N SER A 144 18.07 10.61 -4.67
CA SER A 144 17.09 9.86 -3.88
C SER A 144 17.65 9.36 -2.55
N LEU A 145 18.90 8.89 -2.54
CA LEU A 145 19.56 8.45 -1.30
C LEU A 145 19.76 9.62 -0.34
N TYR A 146 20.24 10.75 -0.85
CA TYR A 146 20.41 11.97 -0.08
C TYR A 146 19.11 12.43 0.57
N GLN A 147 18.03 12.51 -0.23
CA GLN A 147 16.70 12.86 0.28
C GLN A 147 16.16 11.82 1.28
N THR A 148 16.44 10.52 1.06
CA THR A 148 16.05 9.46 1.99
C THR A 148 16.69 9.63 3.37
N ASN A 149 17.96 10.01 3.42
CA ASN A 149 18.67 10.22 4.68
C ASN A 149 18.07 11.41 5.45
N ILE A 150 17.84 12.54 4.78
CA ILE A 150 17.16 13.69 5.40
C ILE A 150 15.76 13.32 5.90
N ALA A 151 14.99 12.58 5.10
CA ALA A 151 13.66 12.13 5.51
C ALA A 151 13.70 11.24 6.75
N LYS A 152 14.67 10.33 6.84
CA LYS A 152 14.88 9.49 8.03
C LYS A 152 15.20 10.32 9.25
N ASP A 153 16.10 11.29 9.15
CA ASP A 153 16.47 12.15 10.27
C ASP A 153 15.25 12.91 10.80
N ILE A 154 14.45 13.49 9.91
CA ILE A 154 13.21 14.19 10.32
C ILE A 154 12.22 13.22 10.96
N LEU A 155 12.02 12.02 10.39
CA LEU A 155 11.11 11.03 10.97
C LEU A 155 11.59 10.55 12.34
N PHE A 156 12.91 10.38 12.56
CA PHE A 156 13.45 10.07 13.88
C PHE A 156 13.24 11.20 14.88
N GLU A 157 13.42 12.46 14.48
CA GLU A 157 13.12 13.64 15.32
C GLU A 157 11.64 13.70 15.70
N LEU A 158 10.73 13.36 14.80
CA LEU A 158 9.28 13.28 15.09
C LEU A 158 8.94 12.20 16.11
N GLY A 159 9.72 11.14 16.18
CA GLY A 159 9.59 10.05 17.13
C GLY A 159 8.60 8.95 16.72
N PHE A 160 8.87 7.74 17.20
CA PHE A 160 8.17 6.51 16.79
C PHE A 160 6.65 6.55 17.01
N LEU A 161 6.18 7.07 18.14
CA LEU A 161 4.74 7.13 18.44
C LEU A 161 3.99 8.05 17.48
N ASN A 162 4.60 9.17 17.09
CA ASN A 162 4.03 10.09 16.11
C ASN A 162 3.99 9.48 14.71
N ILE A 163 5.02 8.74 14.33
CA ILE A 163 5.01 7.95 13.08
C ILE A 163 3.86 6.94 13.12
N LEU A 164 3.75 6.15 14.16
CA LEU A 164 2.70 5.14 14.29
C LEU A 164 1.30 5.75 14.24
N LYS A 165 1.08 6.87 14.93
CA LYS A 165 -0.17 7.63 14.87
C LYS A 165 -0.49 8.09 13.47
N ALA A 166 0.48 8.65 12.74
CA ALA A 166 0.30 9.11 11.38
C ALA A 166 -0.03 7.96 10.42
N TRP A 167 0.64 6.80 10.55
CA TRP A 167 0.34 5.59 9.78
C TRP A 167 -1.07 5.07 10.06
N ALA A 168 -1.50 5.03 11.30
CA ALA A 168 -2.86 4.62 11.67
C ALA A 168 -3.92 5.55 11.06
N VAL A 169 -3.74 6.87 11.19
CA VAL A 169 -4.65 7.87 10.60
C VAL A 169 -4.66 7.74 9.07
N GLY A 170 -3.51 7.67 8.41
CA GLY A 170 -3.42 7.50 6.96
C GLY A 170 -4.10 6.22 6.47
N SER A 171 -3.95 5.11 7.21
CA SER A 171 -4.61 3.83 6.90
C SER A 171 -6.13 3.95 6.97
N VAL A 172 -6.67 4.56 8.03
CA VAL A 172 -8.11 4.79 8.17
C VAL A 172 -8.64 5.69 7.06
N VAL A 173 -7.95 6.80 6.77
CA VAL A 173 -8.35 7.70 5.69
C VAL A 173 -8.31 7.00 4.33
N ASN A 174 -7.30 6.17 4.06
CA ASN A 174 -7.21 5.42 2.81
C ASN A 174 -8.36 4.40 2.65
N LEU A 175 -8.80 3.76 3.73
CA LEU A 175 -9.95 2.85 3.71
C LEU A 175 -11.28 3.59 3.49
N LEU A 176 -11.41 4.79 4.05
CA LEU A 176 -12.63 5.60 3.99
C LEU A 176 -12.70 6.55 2.78
N ALA A 177 -11.59 6.78 2.08
CA ALA A 177 -11.54 7.72 0.97
C ALA A 177 -12.51 7.30 -0.16
N PRO A 178 -13.38 8.21 -0.63
CA PRO A 178 -14.37 7.92 -1.65
C PRO A 178 -13.72 7.76 -3.03
N SER A 179 -13.93 6.62 -3.68
CA SER A 179 -13.37 6.34 -5.01
C SER A 179 -13.88 7.31 -6.08
N VAL A 180 -15.05 7.88 -5.87
CA VAL A 180 -15.67 8.84 -6.79
C VAL A 180 -14.82 10.10 -6.98
N SER A 181 -13.98 10.49 -6.01
CA SER A 181 -13.06 11.63 -6.12
C SER A 181 -12.04 11.47 -7.27
N TYR A 182 -11.86 10.26 -7.79
CA TYR A 182 -10.98 9.99 -8.94
C TYR A 182 -11.71 9.96 -10.29
N ALA A 183 -13.04 10.11 -10.31
CA ALA A 183 -13.78 10.16 -11.56
C ALA A 183 -13.31 11.38 -12.39
N PRO A 184 -13.00 11.21 -13.70
CA PRO A 184 -12.50 12.30 -14.53
C PRO A 184 -13.41 13.52 -14.54
N ALA A 185 -14.73 13.31 -14.57
CA ALA A 185 -15.71 14.38 -14.53
C ALA A 185 -15.66 15.22 -13.25
N LEU A 186 -15.38 14.59 -12.09
CA LEU A 186 -15.26 15.32 -10.82
C LEU A 186 -13.91 16.02 -10.69
N ARG A 187 -12.85 15.42 -11.24
CA ARG A 187 -11.52 16.03 -11.26
C ARG A 187 -11.44 17.27 -12.17
N ALA A 188 -12.36 17.40 -13.11
CA ALA A 188 -12.46 18.59 -13.97
C ALA A 188 -13.16 19.79 -13.27
N ILE A 189 -13.83 19.57 -12.14
CA ILE A 189 -14.43 20.62 -11.33
C ILE A 189 -13.33 21.31 -10.52
N GLU A 190 -13.27 22.64 -10.57
CA GLU A 190 -12.35 23.39 -9.73
C GLU A 190 -12.76 23.28 -8.26
N HIS A 191 -11.87 22.78 -7.46
CA HIS A 191 -12.06 22.66 -6.01
C HIS A 191 -10.71 22.78 -5.29
N PRO A 192 -10.69 23.20 -4.01
CA PRO A 192 -9.45 23.27 -3.25
C PRO A 192 -8.81 21.88 -3.11
N SER A 193 -7.48 21.83 -3.11
CA SER A 193 -6.75 20.59 -2.83
C SER A 193 -6.93 20.20 -1.36
N PHE A 194 -7.36 18.98 -1.09
CA PHE A 194 -7.46 18.49 0.28
C PHE A 194 -6.08 18.49 1.00
N TYR A 195 -4.99 18.26 0.28
CA TYR A 195 -3.64 18.32 0.84
C TYR A 195 -3.23 19.73 1.24
N GLU A 196 -3.59 20.72 0.45
CA GLU A 196 -3.23 22.13 0.65
C GLU A 196 -4.17 22.87 1.61
N THR A 197 -5.32 22.26 1.92
CA THR A 197 -6.25 22.83 2.89
C THR A 197 -5.60 22.89 4.28
N LYS A 198 -5.73 24.02 4.95
CA LYS A 198 -5.22 24.24 6.31
C LYS A 198 -5.92 23.34 7.31
N GLY A 199 -5.25 23.04 8.44
CA GLY A 199 -5.78 22.27 9.55
C GLY A 199 -4.76 21.27 10.11
N ASP A 200 -4.71 21.17 11.43
CA ASP A 200 -3.72 20.37 12.17
C ASP A 200 -4.15 18.90 12.35
N GLY A 201 -5.37 18.58 11.93
CA GLY A 201 -5.92 17.23 11.98
C GLY A 201 -6.93 16.97 10.87
N VAL A 202 -7.34 15.71 10.71
CA VAL A 202 -8.28 15.31 9.64
C VAL A 202 -9.62 16.03 9.77
N VAL A 203 -10.15 16.19 10.99
CA VAL A 203 -11.46 16.81 11.24
C VAL A 203 -11.44 18.29 10.93
N GLU A 204 -10.44 19.01 11.42
CA GLU A 204 -10.28 20.45 11.17
C GLU A 204 -10.06 20.72 9.67
N LYS A 205 -9.21 19.91 9.04
CA LYS A 205 -8.96 19.97 7.61
C LYS A 205 -10.23 19.74 6.78
N LEU A 206 -11.05 18.76 7.18
CA LEU A 206 -12.34 18.50 6.53
C LEU A 206 -13.29 19.69 6.67
N PHE A 207 -13.35 20.32 7.86
CA PHE A 207 -14.15 21.50 8.10
C PHE A 207 -13.74 22.68 7.17
N PHE A 208 -12.44 22.98 7.11
CA PHE A 208 -11.94 24.04 6.24
C PHE A 208 -12.12 23.70 4.75
N TYR A 209 -11.98 22.43 4.38
CA TYR A 209 -12.21 21.98 3.01
C TYR A 209 -13.66 22.23 2.56
N ILE A 210 -14.62 21.85 3.40
CA ILE A 210 -16.05 22.11 3.13
C ILE A 210 -16.35 23.60 3.09
N LYS A 211 -15.82 24.36 4.04
CA LYS A 211 -16.06 25.81 4.14
C LYS A 211 -15.50 26.60 2.94
N ASN A 212 -14.36 26.17 2.41
CA ASN A 212 -13.67 26.89 1.33
C ASN A 212 -14.04 26.37 -0.08
N SER A 213 -14.83 25.31 -0.18
CA SER A 213 -15.30 24.81 -1.47
C SER A 213 -16.48 25.66 -1.96
N SER A 214 -16.37 26.22 -3.14
CA SER A 214 -17.45 26.99 -3.80
C SER A 214 -18.48 26.11 -4.49
N GLU A 215 -18.12 24.84 -4.77
CA GLU A 215 -18.89 23.93 -5.62
C GLU A 215 -19.77 22.98 -4.78
N THR A 216 -21.00 23.38 -4.49
CA THR A 216 -21.96 22.59 -3.68
C THR A 216 -22.25 21.22 -4.31
N PHE A 217 -22.37 21.13 -5.64
CA PHE A 217 -22.62 19.87 -6.34
C PHE A 217 -21.48 18.89 -6.16
N TYR A 218 -20.23 19.35 -6.24
CA TYR A 218 -19.05 18.55 -5.96
C TYR A 218 -19.07 18.02 -4.52
N LEU A 219 -19.35 18.88 -3.54
CA LEU A 219 -19.44 18.49 -2.13
C LEU A 219 -20.52 17.43 -1.88
N LEU A 220 -21.68 17.55 -2.55
CA LEU A 220 -22.78 16.59 -2.43
C LEU A 220 -22.33 15.20 -2.92
N ILE A 221 -21.73 15.13 -4.10
CA ILE A 221 -21.23 13.87 -4.66
C ILE A 221 -20.13 13.27 -3.76
N LEU A 222 -19.24 14.11 -3.27
CA LEU A 222 -18.19 13.68 -2.35
C LEU A 222 -18.76 13.13 -1.03
N ALA A 223 -19.79 13.79 -0.48
CA ALA A 223 -20.48 13.33 0.73
C ALA A 223 -21.15 11.97 0.53
N VAL A 224 -21.90 11.80 -0.56
CA VAL A 224 -22.52 10.50 -0.93
C VAL A 224 -21.45 9.44 -1.12
N GLY A 225 -20.39 9.74 -1.85
CA GLY A 225 -19.25 8.84 -2.06
C GLY A 225 -18.58 8.43 -0.75
N THR A 226 -18.45 9.36 0.18
CA THR A 226 -17.87 9.10 1.51
C THR A 226 -18.78 8.17 2.33
N ILE A 227 -20.10 8.42 2.36
CA ILE A 227 -21.07 7.56 3.02
C ILE A 227 -21.00 6.13 2.46
N MET A 228 -20.99 5.99 1.13
CA MET A 228 -20.86 4.69 0.48
C MET A 228 -19.54 4.00 0.81
N SER A 229 -18.44 4.75 0.89
CA SER A 229 -17.13 4.22 1.28
C SER A 229 -17.10 3.75 2.74
N VAL A 230 -17.76 4.48 3.65
CA VAL A 230 -17.93 4.06 5.05
C VAL A 230 -18.73 2.77 5.14
N ILE A 231 -19.89 2.69 4.44
CA ILE A 231 -20.70 1.49 4.39
C ILE A 231 -19.87 0.30 3.85
N PHE A 232 -19.18 0.48 2.73
CA PHE A 232 -18.29 -0.53 2.16
C PHE A 232 -17.25 -1.01 3.17
N THR A 233 -16.59 -0.08 3.87
CA THR A 233 -15.56 -0.40 4.87
C THR A 233 -16.15 -1.19 6.05
N VAL A 234 -17.34 -0.83 6.53
CA VAL A 234 -18.06 -1.61 7.57
C VAL A 234 -18.35 -3.04 7.08
N LEU A 235 -18.83 -3.18 5.84
CA LEU A 235 -19.09 -4.50 5.24
C LEU A 235 -17.80 -5.33 5.08
N VAL A 236 -16.68 -4.69 4.74
CA VAL A 236 -15.35 -5.34 4.71
C VAL A 236 -14.99 -5.93 6.08
N PHE A 237 -15.11 -5.15 7.15
CA PHE A 237 -14.80 -5.63 8.49
C PHE A 237 -15.72 -6.76 8.94
N LEU A 238 -17.03 -6.65 8.68
CA LEU A 238 -18.00 -7.71 8.97
C LEU A 238 -17.69 -8.98 8.19
N GLY A 239 -17.33 -8.85 6.91
CA GLY A 239 -16.96 -9.98 6.05
C GLY A 239 -15.66 -10.64 6.49
N ALA A 240 -14.63 -9.85 6.77
CA ALA A 240 -13.36 -10.36 7.30
C ALA A 240 -13.57 -11.12 8.63
N PHE A 241 -14.34 -10.54 9.56
CA PHE A 241 -14.67 -11.19 10.83
C PHE A 241 -15.40 -12.53 10.63
N LYS A 242 -16.39 -12.57 9.73
CA LYS A 242 -17.10 -13.83 9.41
C LYS A 242 -16.19 -14.86 8.77
N MET A 243 -15.31 -14.43 7.85
CA MET A 243 -14.38 -15.35 7.19
C MET A 243 -13.35 -15.93 8.16
N ILE A 244 -12.91 -15.18 9.19
CA ILE A 244 -12.02 -15.67 10.26
C ILE A 244 -12.64 -16.89 10.98
N LEU A 245 -13.97 -16.91 11.16
CA LEU A 245 -14.67 -17.97 11.85
C LEU A 245 -14.91 -19.23 11.00
N VAL A 246 -14.79 -19.12 9.67
CA VAL A 246 -15.20 -20.19 8.74
C VAL A 246 -14.06 -20.77 7.92
N PHE A 247 -13.08 -19.92 7.52
CA PHE A 247 -12.01 -20.33 6.62
C PHE A 247 -10.74 -20.77 7.36
N SER A 248 -9.88 -21.49 6.65
CA SER A 248 -8.62 -21.92 7.23
C SER A 248 -7.76 -20.71 7.64
N PRO A 249 -7.05 -20.81 8.79
CA PRO A 249 -6.21 -19.71 9.29
C PRO A 249 -5.19 -19.23 8.25
N VAL A 250 -4.62 -20.12 7.44
CA VAL A 250 -3.63 -19.78 6.41
C VAL A 250 -4.21 -18.83 5.36
N ILE A 251 -5.42 -19.10 4.88
CA ILE A 251 -6.09 -18.26 3.87
C ILE A 251 -6.36 -16.87 4.45
N ILE A 252 -6.99 -16.83 5.62
CA ILE A 252 -7.36 -15.56 6.27
C ILE A 252 -6.14 -14.74 6.63
N THR A 253 -5.14 -15.35 7.27
CA THR A 253 -3.89 -14.65 7.62
C THR A 253 -3.22 -14.08 6.38
N THR A 254 -3.22 -14.82 5.27
CA THR A 254 -2.65 -14.34 4.01
C THR A 254 -3.40 -13.13 3.45
N LEU A 255 -4.74 -13.17 3.43
CA LEU A 255 -5.55 -12.06 2.92
C LEU A 255 -5.39 -10.81 3.79
N LEU A 256 -5.45 -10.96 5.12
CA LEU A 256 -5.25 -9.87 6.06
C LEU A 256 -3.82 -9.31 5.98
N PHE A 257 -2.82 -10.19 5.86
CA PHE A 257 -1.42 -9.78 5.68
C PHE A 257 -1.25 -8.91 4.44
N LEU A 258 -1.86 -9.27 3.29
CA LEU A 258 -1.77 -8.46 2.08
C LEU A 258 -2.44 -7.08 2.27
N VAL A 259 -3.59 -7.01 2.93
CA VAL A 259 -4.24 -5.72 3.25
C VAL A 259 -3.33 -4.88 4.15
N ILE A 260 -2.82 -5.46 5.25
CA ILE A 260 -1.92 -4.77 6.18
C ILE A 260 -0.63 -4.33 5.46
N TYR A 261 -0.06 -5.19 4.62
CA TYR A 261 1.12 -4.85 3.81
C TYR A 261 0.89 -3.57 2.98
N PHE A 262 -0.21 -3.51 2.21
CA PHE A 262 -0.47 -2.34 1.38
C PHE A 262 -0.80 -1.08 2.19
N LEU A 263 -1.45 -1.20 3.33
CA LEU A 263 -1.65 -0.08 4.24
C LEU A 263 -0.33 0.40 4.84
N THR A 264 0.56 -0.52 5.23
CA THR A 264 1.86 -0.19 5.82
C THR A 264 2.80 0.46 4.81
N ILE A 265 2.91 -0.10 3.60
CA ILE A 265 3.84 0.42 2.58
C ILE A 265 3.39 1.79 2.03
N THR A 266 2.11 2.08 2.12
CA THR A 266 1.56 3.38 1.74
C THR A 266 1.85 4.46 2.80
N GLY A 267 1.92 4.07 4.06
CA GLY A 267 2.18 4.95 5.18
C GLY A 267 1.08 5.99 5.39
N PRO A 268 1.45 7.20 5.81
CA PRO A 268 0.51 8.29 6.08
C PRO A 268 0.02 8.99 4.80
N VAL A 269 0.55 8.62 3.62
CA VAL A 269 0.14 9.24 2.36
C VAL A 269 -1.25 8.75 1.96
N ILE A 270 -2.18 9.67 1.82
CA ILE A 270 -3.57 9.36 1.51
C ILE A 270 -3.88 9.45 0.01
N GLY A 271 -4.86 8.67 -0.43
CA GLY A 271 -5.41 8.71 -1.78
C GLY A 271 -5.97 7.36 -2.21
N VAL A 272 -7.09 7.38 -2.89
CA VAL A 272 -7.82 6.17 -3.35
C VAL A 272 -6.93 5.23 -4.16
N LYS A 273 -6.01 5.78 -4.96
CA LYS A 273 -5.05 4.96 -5.75
C LYS A 273 -4.21 4.00 -4.90
N TYR A 274 -4.05 4.29 -3.61
CA TYR A 274 -3.29 3.45 -2.70
C TYR A 274 -4.10 2.26 -2.17
N ARG A 275 -5.43 2.33 -2.26
CA ARG A 275 -6.34 1.23 -1.93
C ARG A 275 -6.48 0.21 -3.07
N LEU A 276 -6.26 0.61 -4.33
CA LEU A 276 -6.46 -0.25 -5.51
C LEU A 276 -5.83 -1.65 -5.41
N PRO A 277 -4.59 -1.84 -4.92
CA PRO A 277 -4.01 -3.19 -4.85
C PRO A 277 -4.73 -4.13 -3.88
N MET A 278 -5.43 -3.61 -2.86
CA MET A 278 -6.17 -4.41 -1.89
C MET A 278 -7.67 -4.49 -2.19
N GLU A 279 -8.19 -3.70 -3.15
CA GLU A 279 -9.63 -3.71 -3.53
C GLU A 279 -10.17 -5.11 -3.85
N PRO A 280 -9.46 -6.00 -4.57
CA PRO A 280 -9.98 -7.36 -4.79
C PRO A 280 -10.22 -8.13 -3.49
N ILE A 281 -9.37 -7.92 -2.47
CA ILE A 281 -9.50 -8.57 -1.16
C ILE A 281 -10.65 -7.94 -0.38
N LEU A 282 -10.74 -6.60 -0.38
CA LEU A 282 -11.82 -5.88 0.30
C LEU A 282 -13.17 -6.23 -0.30
N THR A 283 -13.25 -6.33 -1.63
CA THR A 283 -14.46 -6.78 -2.36
C THR A 283 -14.81 -8.22 -2.00
N LEU A 284 -13.82 -9.12 -1.90
CA LEU A 284 -14.06 -10.50 -1.48
C LEU A 284 -14.70 -10.56 -0.09
N PHE A 285 -14.19 -9.80 0.89
CA PHE A 285 -14.79 -9.74 2.22
C PHE A 285 -16.22 -9.23 2.18
N THR A 286 -16.47 -8.13 1.47
CA THR A 286 -17.81 -7.54 1.32
C THR A 286 -18.77 -8.53 0.64
N THR A 287 -18.35 -9.13 -0.47
CA THR A 287 -19.17 -10.08 -1.22
C THR A 287 -19.50 -11.32 -0.38
N TYR A 288 -18.54 -11.82 0.39
CA TYR A 288 -18.78 -12.94 1.30
C TYR A 288 -19.84 -12.59 2.33
N PHE A 289 -19.76 -11.41 2.97
CA PHE A 289 -20.75 -10.96 3.94
C PHE A 289 -22.14 -10.85 3.32
N LEU A 290 -22.25 -10.17 2.17
CA LEU A 290 -23.54 -9.99 1.48
C LEU A 290 -24.14 -11.32 1.04
N ASN A 291 -23.32 -12.24 0.51
CA ASN A 291 -23.78 -13.56 0.11
C ASN A 291 -24.30 -14.39 1.31
N GLU A 292 -23.58 -14.35 2.45
CA GLU A 292 -24.01 -15.05 3.67
C GLU A 292 -25.36 -14.57 4.18
N TYR A 293 -25.64 -13.25 4.09
CA TYR A 293 -26.84 -12.65 4.65
C TYR A 293 -28.03 -12.54 3.68
N PHE A 294 -27.78 -12.32 2.37
CA PHE A 294 -28.82 -11.95 1.42
C PHE A 294 -29.11 -12.98 0.32
N ILE A 295 -28.13 -13.80 -0.07
CA ILE A 295 -28.27 -14.58 -1.30
C ILE A 295 -28.45 -16.08 -1.06
N ASN A 296 -27.75 -16.71 -0.15
CA ASN A 296 -28.00 -18.09 0.30
C ASN A 296 -26.89 -18.64 1.21
N ARG A 297 -27.26 -19.15 2.36
CA ARG A 297 -26.40 -19.81 3.33
C ARG A 297 -25.76 -21.12 2.84
N VAL A 298 -26.27 -21.75 1.79
CA VAL A 298 -25.92 -23.12 1.43
C VAL A 298 -24.90 -23.22 0.30
N LYS A 299 -25.10 -22.55 -0.81
CA LYS A 299 -24.28 -22.76 -2.03
C LYS A 299 -22.82 -22.27 -1.93
N PHE A 300 -22.58 -21.17 -1.24
CA PHE A 300 -21.20 -20.65 -1.10
C PHE A 300 -20.36 -21.51 -0.16
N ARG A 301 -20.99 -22.06 0.87
CA ARG A 301 -20.34 -22.99 1.82
C ARG A 301 -20.01 -24.32 1.15
N GLU A 302 -20.86 -24.85 0.30
CA GLU A 302 -20.61 -26.07 -0.46
C GLU A 302 -19.51 -25.91 -1.50
N TYR A 303 -19.49 -24.80 -2.22
CA TYR A 303 -18.44 -24.49 -3.18
C TYR A 303 -17.05 -24.40 -2.52
N PHE A 304 -16.93 -23.69 -1.42
CA PHE A 304 -15.66 -23.58 -0.68
C PHE A 304 -15.27 -24.85 0.08
N ASN A 305 -16.23 -25.61 0.62
CA ASN A 305 -15.94 -26.90 1.24
C ASN A 305 -15.46 -27.95 0.22
N SER A 306 -15.96 -27.88 -1.02
CA SER A 306 -15.44 -28.72 -2.12
C SER A 306 -13.99 -28.36 -2.47
N ILE A 307 -13.62 -27.11 -2.28
CA ILE A 307 -12.25 -26.60 -2.45
C ILE A 307 -11.34 -27.02 -1.28
N GLN A 308 -11.85 -27.14 -0.06
CA GLN A 308 -11.07 -27.54 1.12
C GLN A 308 -10.86 -29.07 1.25
N ARG A 309 -11.71 -29.86 0.62
CA ARG A 309 -11.63 -31.33 0.67
C ARG A 309 -10.78 -31.95 -0.44
N LYS A 310 -10.32 -31.18 -1.38
CA LYS A 310 -9.34 -31.55 -2.40
C LYS A 310 -7.96 -31.06 -2.04
#